data_327d568a23acaf6debf64914bcb86d60
#
_entry.id   327d568a23acaf6debf64914bcb86d60
#
_cell.length_a   1.000
_cell.length_b   1.000
_cell.length_c   1.000
_cell.angle_alpha   90.00
_cell.angle_beta   90.00
_cell.angle_gamma   90.00
#
_symmetry.space_group_name_H-M   'P 1'
#
loop_
_entity.id
_entity.type
_entity.pdbx_description
1 polymer ?
#
loop_
_entity_poly.entity_id
_entity_poly.type
_entity_poly.pdbx_seq_one_letter_code
_entity_poly.pdbx_strand_id
1 'polypeptide(L)'
;MTAETSAAVDVDVVIVGAGPVGLTLANILGLQGVRTLVVEDRATLIDYPRGVGLDDESLRTFQAIGLVDAILPHTVPNQILRFFDGKRRLLAEMAPADACFGWPKRNGFVQPLVDAELLRGLERFDHVRVLWGRPMTGCTETADGVTVSLGGSDGQEPQPISARYVVGCDGGRSATRRLMGVSFDGTTSSTRWLVIDLANDPLGHPNSEVGADPARPYASISIAHGIRRFEFMIHADETDEQAEDPEFVAAMLAPFLPHPHDVDVIRHRVYTHHSRIAGAFRRGRLLLAGDAAHLMPVWQGQGYNSGIRDAMNLGWKLAAVVQGQAQPSLLDSYDTERRKHARAMIDLSTMVGRVISPTNRRVAAVRDRVIRAASAVPTLKRYVLEMRFKPMPRYDHGAVVHDQPHRPDSPTGTLFIQPRVDTRTGTDLLLDDVIGVGFAVLAWNNNPRALLGEDAFAQWNALGASFIAIRPLTQLHWTPPGQVDDPAVTIVGDRTGELKAWFDRHTESVLFLRPDRCIAAACIAQRAAEVSARLVDVLTLTVGGDNADGTGPVLHVPQPAAESAGTTP
;
A
#
# COMPACT_ATOMS: atom_id res chain seq x y z
N MET A 1 -13.16 8.66 -47.83
CA MET A 1 -13.18 8.46 -46.38
C MET A 1 -12.90 6.99 -46.12
N THR A 2 -11.64 6.65 -45.95
CA THR A 2 -11.21 5.30 -45.58
C THR A 2 -11.47 5.15 -44.08
N ALA A 3 -12.33 4.19 -43.72
CA ALA A 3 -12.49 3.79 -42.32
C ALA A 3 -11.14 3.31 -41.80
N GLU A 4 -10.49 4.05 -40.92
CA GLU A 4 -9.38 3.56 -40.14
C GLU A 4 -9.94 2.44 -39.25
N THR A 5 -9.57 1.21 -39.60
CA THR A 5 -9.81 0.04 -38.75
C THR A 5 -9.06 0.29 -37.46
N SER A 6 -9.79 0.50 -36.35
CA SER A 6 -9.22 0.57 -34.99
C SER A 6 -8.33 -0.67 -34.82
N ALA A 7 -7.03 -0.48 -34.67
CA ALA A 7 -6.10 -1.58 -34.44
C ALA A 7 -6.52 -2.29 -33.14
N ALA A 8 -6.67 -3.61 -33.20
CA ALA A 8 -7.04 -4.40 -32.03
C ALA A 8 -6.00 -4.19 -30.91
N VAL A 9 -6.47 -3.82 -29.71
CA VAL A 9 -5.61 -3.61 -28.53
C VAL A 9 -5.17 -4.97 -28.01
N ASP A 10 -3.86 -5.22 -27.93
CA ASP A 10 -3.30 -6.51 -27.51
C ASP A 10 -3.60 -6.81 -26.04
N VAL A 11 -3.43 -5.79 -25.17
CA VAL A 11 -3.70 -5.85 -23.72
C VAL A 11 -4.36 -4.56 -23.23
N ASP A 12 -5.07 -4.62 -22.13
CA ASP A 12 -5.72 -3.41 -21.58
C ASP A 12 -4.70 -2.52 -20.86
N VAL A 13 -3.77 -3.13 -20.12
CA VAL A 13 -2.76 -2.41 -19.33
C VAL A 13 -1.38 -3.02 -19.52
N VAL A 14 -0.39 -2.18 -19.80
CA VAL A 14 1.02 -2.53 -19.66
C VAL A 14 1.55 -1.93 -18.36
N ILE A 15 2.14 -2.77 -17.50
CA ILE A 15 2.87 -2.37 -16.29
C ILE A 15 4.36 -2.49 -16.59
N VAL A 16 5.10 -1.40 -16.41
CA VAL A 16 6.54 -1.37 -16.63
C VAL A 16 7.25 -1.50 -15.29
N GLY A 17 7.86 -2.66 -15.05
CA GLY A 17 8.56 -3.03 -13.81
C GLY A 17 7.83 -4.12 -13.02
N ALA A 18 8.50 -5.26 -12.80
CA ALA A 18 8.04 -6.38 -11.97
C ALA A 18 8.56 -6.29 -10.52
N GLY A 19 8.69 -5.07 -9.98
CA GLY A 19 8.91 -4.85 -8.57
C GLY A 19 7.62 -4.97 -7.76
N PRO A 20 7.68 -4.80 -6.41
CA PRO A 20 6.54 -5.01 -5.52
C PRO A 20 5.29 -4.22 -5.91
N VAL A 21 5.45 -3.00 -6.39
CA VAL A 21 4.33 -2.12 -6.77
C VAL A 21 3.66 -2.63 -8.05
N GLY A 22 4.47 -2.97 -9.07
CA GLY A 22 3.95 -3.52 -10.33
C GLY A 22 3.28 -4.88 -10.14
N LEU A 23 3.87 -5.76 -9.34
CA LEU A 23 3.29 -7.08 -9.03
C LEU A 23 2.01 -6.96 -8.19
N THR A 24 1.94 -6.03 -7.22
CA THR A 24 0.71 -5.77 -6.47
C THR A 24 -0.39 -5.24 -7.39
N LEU A 25 -0.07 -4.26 -8.24
CA LEU A 25 -1.02 -3.73 -9.21
C LEU A 25 -1.50 -4.81 -10.20
N ALA A 26 -0.60 -5.66 -10.68
CA ALA A 26 -0.94 -6.78 -11.57
C ALA A 26 -1.90 -7.80 -10.89
N ASN A 27 -1.70 -8.10 -9.58
CA ASN A 27 -2.64 -8.93 -8.82
C ASN A 27 -4.02 -8.28 -8.67
N ILE A 28 -4.07 -6.96 -8.39
CA ILE A 28 -5.34 -6.23 -8.30
C ILE A 28 -6.08 -6.27 -9.65
N LEU A 29 -5.39 -5.97 -10.75
CA LEU A 29 -5.95 -6.00 -12.10
C LEU A 29 -6.35 -7.42 -12.52
N GLY A 30 -5.56 -8.43 -12.14
CA GLY A 30 -5.88 -9.84 -12.37
C GLY A 30 -7.18 -10.26 -11.69
N LEU A 31 -7.39 -9.90 -10.43
CA LEU A 31 -8.66 -10.14 -9.71
C LEU A 31 -9.86 -9.45 -10.39
N GLN A 32 -9.62 -8.35 -11.07
CA GLN A 32 -10.66 -7.61 -11.80
C GLN A 32 -10.83 -8.06 -13.26
N GLY A 33 -10.15 -9.12 -13.71
CA GLY A 33 -10.26 -9.64 -15.07
C GLY A 33 -9.66 -8.74 -16.16
N VAL A 34 -8.77 -7.81 -15.81
CA VAL A 34 -8.13 -6.88 -16.75
C VAL A 34 -6.93 -7.55 -17.42
N ARG A 35 -6.91 -7.59 -18.77
CA ARG A 35 -5.79 -8.15 -19.55
C ARG A 35 -4.54 -7.31 -19.34
N THR A 36 -3.58 -7.87 -18.63
CA THR A 36 -2.40 -7.14 -18.13
C THR A 36 -1.10 -7.79 -18.62
N LEU A 37 -0.17 -6.96 -19.09
CA LEU A 37 1.19 -7.35 -19.38
C LEU A 37 2.15 -6.60 -18.47
N VAL A 38 2.93 -7.34 -17.70
CA VAL A 38 4.05 -6.80 -16.92
C VAL A 38 5.33 -6.98 -17.74
N VAL A 39 6.10 -5.91 -17.92
CA VAL A 39 7.41 -5.95 -18.60
C VAL A 39 8.52 -5.56 -17.63
N GLU A 40 9.61 -6.33 -17.60
CA GLU A 40 10.73 -6.11 -16.68
C GLU A 40 12.04 -6.16 -17.47
N ASP A 41 12.96 -5.22 -17.18
CA ASP A 41 14.26 -5.14 -17.83
C ASP A 41 15.25 -6.21 -17.37
N ARG A 42 15.05 -6.77 -16.19
CA ARG A 42 15.86 -7.85 -15.62
C ARG A 42 15.35 -9.21 -16.05
N ALA A 43 16.24 -10.20 -15.92
CA ALA A 43 15.88 -11.59 -16.17
C ALA A 43 15.08 -12.25 -15.04
N THR A 44 15.16 -11.70 -13.82
CA THR A 44 14.51 -12.25 -12.59
C THR A 44 14.17 -11.14 -11.61
N LEU A 45 13.45 -11.50 -10.55
CA LEU A 45 13.26 -10.64 -9.38
C LEU A 45 14.58 -10.23 -8.73
N ILE A 46 14.55 -9.13 -7.99
CA ILE A 46 15.67 -8.71 -7.14
C ILE A 46 15.81 -9.73 -6.00
N ASP A 47 17.01 -10.24 -5.79
CA ASP A 47 17.34 -11.27 -4.78
C ASP A 47 17.80 -10.71 -3.43
N TYR A 48 17.76 -9.38 -3.27
CA TYR A 48 18.19 -8.71 -2.04
C TYR A 48 17.14 -7.71 -1.53
N PRO A 49 16.98 -7.57 -0.20
CA PRO A 49 16.00 -6.67 0.37
C PRO A 49 16.42 -5.19 0.18
N ARG A 50 15.54 -4.40 -0.41
CA ARG A 50 15.60 -2.94 -0.42
C ARG A 50 14.77 -2.38 0.73
N GLY A 51 13.50 -2.77 0.83
CA GLY A 51 12.63 -2.49 1.95
C GLY A 51 12.74 -3.54 3.06
N VAL A 52 12.60 -3.11 4.32
CA VAL A 52 12.65 -4.00 5.51
C VAL A 52 11.53 -3.74 6.51
N GLY A 53 10.67 -2.77 6.25
CA GLY A 53 9.52 -2.43 7.10
C GLY A 53 8.21 -2.51 6.32
N LEU A 54 7.26 -3.28 6.83
CA LEU A 54 5.92 -3.47 6.27
C LEU A 54 4.88 -2.96 7.26
N ASP A 55 3.91 -2.18 6.79
CA ASP A 55 2.86 -1.64 7.65
C ASP A 55 1.51 -2.37 7.50
N ASP A 56 0.57 -2.02 8.38
CA ASP A 56 -0.78 -2.58 8.43
C ASP A 56 -1.58 -2.34 7.16
N GLU A 57 -1.42 -1.18 6.51
CA GLU A 57 -2.11 -0.84 5.25
C GLU A 57 -1.64 -1.72 4.09
N SER A 58 -0.34 -2.03 4.04
CA SER A 58 0.22 -2.95 3.04
C SER A 58 -0.24 -4.39 3.27
N LEU A 59 -0.28 -4.87 4.53
CA LEU A 59 -0.82 -6.19 4.86
C LEU A 59 -2.32 -6.29 4.51
N ARG A 60 -3.10 -5.22 4.76
CA ARG A 60 -4.50 -5.13 4.34
C ARG A 60 -4.65 -5.19 2.81
N THR A 61 -3.74 -4.57 2.06
CA THR A 61 -3.71 -4.69 0.60
C THR A 61 -3.41 -6.13 0.17
N PHE A 62 -2.45 -6.79 0.83
CA PHE A 62 -2.14 -8.19 0.53
C PHE A 62 -3.27 -9.15 0.91
N GLN A 63 -4.05 -8.84 1.96
CA GLN A 63 -5.30 -9.53 2.27
C GLN A 63 -6.32 -9.34 1.14
N ALA A 64 -6.52 -8.11 0.66
CA ALA A 64 -7.47 -7.81 -0.41
C ALA A 64 -7.15 -8.54 -1.73
N ILE A 65 -5.87 -8.84 -1.99
CA ILE A 65 -5.46 -9.65 -3.15
C ILE A 65 -5.33 -11.14 -2.83
N GLY A 66 -5.69 -11.58 -1.61
CA GLY A 66 -5.69 -12.99 -1.20
C GLY A 66 -4.31 -13.62 -1.04
N LEU A 67 -3.28 -12.83 -0.71
CA LEU A 67 -1.89 -13.29 -0.57
C LEU A 67 -1.33 -13.10 0.84
N VAL A 68 -2.09 -12.53 1.77
CA VAL A 68 -1.57 -12.20 3.11
C VAL A 68 -1.05 -13.42 3.86
N ASP A 69 -1.73 -14.56 3.79
CA ASP A 69 -1.34 -15.80 4.49
C ASP A 69 -0.02 -16.35 3.96
N ALA A 70 0.24 -16.24 2.65
CA ALA A 70 1.51 -16.63 2.05
C ALA A 70 2.65 -15.64 2.41
N ILE A 71 2.31 -14.38 2.67
CA ILE A 71 3.28 -13.32 2.98
C ILE A 71 3.66 -13.28 4.47
N LEU A 72 2.72 -13.55 5.38
CA LEU A 72 2.95 -13.50 6.83
C LEU A 72 4.15 -14.31 7.32
N PRO A 73 4.46 -15.53 6.82
CA PRO A 73 5.65 -16.28 7.22
C PRO A 73 6.98 -15.55 6.93
N HIS A 74 6.98 -14.58 6.03
CA HIS A 74 8.15 -13.77 5.66
C HIS A 74 8.23 -12.47 6.44
N THR A 75 7.46 -12.32 7.53
CA THR A 75 7.40 -11.12 8.38
C THR A 75 7.77 -11.40 9.83
N VAL A 76 8.20 -10.35 10.54
CA VAL A 76 8.32 -10.30 12.00
C VAL A 76 7.30 -9.29 12.51
N PRO A 77 6.17 -9.72 13.06
CA PRO A 77 5.09 -8.84 13.47
C PRO A 77 5.44 -8.04 14.74
N ASN A 78 4.74 -6.93 14.96
CA ASN A 78 4.82 -6.10 16.17
C ASN A 78 6.25 -5.63 16.52
N GLN A 79 7.04 -5.31 15.49
CA GLN A 79 8.42 -4.92 15.69
C GLN A 79 8.53 -3.58 16.42
N ILE A 80 9.22 -3.58 17.55
CA ILE A 80 9.52 -2.38 18.34
C ILE A 80 10.72 -1.65 17.71
N LEU A 81 10.61 -0.32 17.57
CA LEU A 81 11.72 0.52 17.16
C LEU A 81 12.17 1.41 18.31
N ARG A 82 13.43 1.29 18.72
CA ARG A 82 14.03 2.08 19.78
C ARG A 82 15.04 3.07 19.23
N PHE A 83 15.02 4.28 19.77
CA PHE A 83 15.98 5.33 19.44
C PHE A 83 16.93 5.54 20.60
N PHE A 84 18.22 5.52 20.33
CA PHE A 84 19.30 5.66 21.30
C PHE A 84 20.16 6.89 21.02
N ASP A 85 20.70 7.50 22.09
CA ASP A 85 21.75 8.51 21.97
C ASP A 85 23.16 7.88 21.77
N GLY A 86 24.19 8.71 21.56
CA GLY A 86 25.58 8.26 21.40
C GLY A 86 26.21 7.56 22.62
N LYS A 87 25.48 7.45 23.73
CA LYS A 87 25.86 6.67 24.91
C LYS A 87 24.94 5.45 25.11
N ARG A 88 24.21 5.05 24.08
CA ARG A 88 23.23 3.96 24.07
C ARG A 88 22.14 4.11 25.16
N ARG A 89 21.77 5.33 25.54
CA ARG A 89 20.64 5.59 26.42
C ARG A 89 19.38 5.80 25.58
N LEU A 90 18.27 5.19 26.00
CA LEU A 90 16.97 5.29 25.31
C LEU A 90 16.49 6.75 25.24
N LEU A 91 16.16 7.21 24.05
CA LEU A 91 15.57 8.51 23.77
C LEU A 91 14.07 8.40 23.56
N ALA A 92 13.64 7.46 22.74
CA ALA A 92 12.23 7.23 22.39
C ALA A 92 12.01 5.78 21.97
N GLU A 93 10.77 5.34 22.04
CA GLU A 93 10.33 4.01 21.59
C GLU A 93 9.04 4.14 20.77
N MET A 94 8.96 3.37 19.69
CA MET A 94 7.74 3.15 18.90
C MET A 94 7.33 1.69 19.07
N ALA A 95 6.18 1.47 19.68
CA ALA A 95 5.59 0.15 19.92
C ALA A 95 4.06 0.27 19.85
N PRO A 96 3.49 0.53 18.67
CA PRO A 96 2.04 0.63 18.50
C PRO A 96 1.39 -0.70 18.82
N ALA A 97 0.41 -0.69 19.70
CA ALA A 97 -0.32 -1.89 20.12
C ALA A 97 -1.68 -2.05 19.42
N ASP A 98 -2.18 -0.99 18.78
CA ASP A 98 -3.46 -1.04 18.07
C ASP A 98 -3.30 -1.67 16.67
N ALA A 99 -4.34 -2.37 16.25
CA ALA A 99 -4.46 -3.01 14.94
C ALA A 99 -5.75 -2.58 14.24
N CYS A 100 -6.01 -1.26 14.19
CA CYS A 100 -7.27 -0.71 13.69
C CYS A 100 -7.60 -1.12 12.24
N PHE A 101 -6.61 -1.56 11.47
CA PHE A 101 -6.79 -2.11 10.12
C PHE A 101 -6.64 -3.65 10.07
N GLY A 102 -6.81 -4.33 11.22
CA GLY A 102 -6.77 -5.78 11.34
C GLY A 102 -5.35 -6.37 11.42
N TRP A 103 -4.31 -5.60 11.20
CA TRP A 103 -2.91 -6.02 11.12
C TRP A 103 -1.99 -5.18 12.01
N PRO A 104 -0.84 -5.74 12.46
CA PRO A 104 0.14 -4.98 13.21
C PRO A 104 0.72 -3.82 12.40
N LYS A 105 0.86 -2.65 13.02
CA LYS A 105 1.35 -1.42 12.35
C LYS A 105 2.81 -1.46 11.91
N ARG A 106 3.64 -2.28 12.53
CA ARG A 106 5.05 -2.41 12.21
C ARG A 106 5.45 -3.86 12.15
N ASN A 107 5.98 -4.26 11.00
CA ASN A 107 6.47 -5.60 10.76
C ASN A 107 7.82 -5.50 10.04
N GLY A 108 8.81 -6.28 10.49
CA GLY A 108 9.99 -6.53 9.68
C GLY A 108 9.66 -7.52 8.58
N PHE A 109 10.29 -7.46 7.41
CA PHE A 109 10.03 -8.43 6.35
C PHE A 109 11.21 -8.62 5.41
N VAL A 110 11.23 -9.76 4.71
CA VAL A 110 12.22 -10.07 3.66
C VAL A 110 11.59 -9.80 2.30
N GLN A 111 11.89 -8.63 1.74
CA GLN A 111 11.26 -8.17 0.49
C GLN A 111 11.35 -9.17 -0.67
N PRO A 112 12.48 -9.80 -1.02
CA PRO A 112 12.53 -10.76 -2.14
C PRO A 112 11.56 -11.93 -2.00
N LEU A 113 11.32 -12.41 -0.78
CA LEU A 113 10.38 -13.50 -0.53
C LEU A 113 8.93 -13.03 -0.71
N VAL A 114 8.61 -11.83 -0.21
CA VAL A 114 7.29 -11.22 -0.43
C VAL A 114 7.05 -10.93 -1.91
N ASP A 115 8.05 -10.40 -2.62
CA ASP A 115 7.95 -10.14 -4.06
C ASP A 115 7.76 -11.46 -4.86
N ALA A 116 8.38 -12.57 -4.41
CA ALA A 116 8.16 -13.91 -4.98
C ALA A 116 6.73 -14.42 -4.77
N GLU A 117 6.13 -14.19 -3.58
CA GLU A 117 4.72 -14.53 -3.34
C GLU A 117 3.78 -13.69 -4.20
N LEU A 118 4.08 -12.39 -4.39
CA LEU A 118 3.31 -11.53 -5.30
C LEU A 118 3.40 -12.01 -6.75
N LEU A 119 4.58 -12.45 -7.19
CA LEU A 119 4.76 -13.02 -8.54
C LEU A 119 4.00 -14.35 -8.70
N ARG A 120 4.13 -15.26 -7.73
CA ARG A 120 3.39 -16.54 -7.72
C ARG A 120 1.88 -16.31 -7.73
N GLY A 121 1.42 -15.25 -7.05
CA GLY A 121 0.01 -14.84 -7.06
C GLY A 121 -0.55 -14.57 -8.45
N LEU A 122 0.26 -14.21 -9.43
CA LEU A 122 -0.17 -13.96 -10.81
C LEU A 122 -0.50 -15.25 -11.58
N GLU A 123 0.03 -16.40 -11.16
CA GLU A 123 -0.24 -17.71 -11.80
C GLU A 123 -1.73 -18.10 -11.74
N ARG A 124 -2.52 -17.42 -10.89
CA ARG A 124 -3.98 -17.59 -10.82
C ARG A 124 -4.74 -17.02 -12.02
N PHE A 125 -4.08 -16.24 -12.88
CA PHE A 125 -4.73 -15.41 -13.90
C PHE A 125 -4.16 -15.67 -15.30
N ASP A 126 -4.89 -16.36 -16.16
CA ASP A 126 -4.48 -16.64 -17.55
C ASP A 126 -4.33 -15.36 -18.40
N HIS A 127 -4.99 -14.28 -18.00
CA HIS A 127 -5.01 -12.98 -18.68
C HIS A 127 -3.95 -12.00 -18.17
N VAL A 128 -3.08 -12.42 -17.24
CA VAL A 128 -1.94 -11.64 -16.75
C VAL A 128 -0.64 -12.35 -17.13
N ARG A 129 0.26 -11.65 -17.78
CA ARG A 129 1.56 -12.21 -18.23
C ARG A 129 2.71 -11.33 -17.80
N VAL A 130 3.87 -11.95 -17.54
CA VAL A 130 5.13 -11.25 -17.23
C VAL A 130 6.16 -11.57 -18.31
N LEU A 131 6.78 -10.53 -18.88
CA LEU A 131 7.89 -10.64 -19.82
C LEU A 131 9.17 -10.15 -19.15
N TRP A 132 10.11 -11.05 -18.96
CA TRP A 132 11.43 -10.79 -18.39
C TRP A 132 12.47 -10.45 -19.46
N GLY A 133 13.47 -9.62 -19.11
CA GLY A 133 14.54 -9.21 -20.02
C GLY A 133 14.04 -8.34 -21.18
N ARG A 134 12.92 -7.64 -20.99
CA ARG A 134 12.26 -6.81 -22.00
C ARG A 134 12.09 -5.37 -21.54
N PRO A 135 13.12 -4.54 -21.63
CA PRO A 135 13.02 -3.13 -21.27
C PRO A 135 12.07 -2.39 -22.21
N MET A 136 11.25 -1.50 -21.65
CA MET A 136 10.51 -0.53 -22.46
C MET A 136 11.49 0.50 -23.02
N THR A 137 11.56 0.61 -24.34
CA THR A 137 12.44 1.51 -25.08
C THR A 137 11.73 2.78 -25.57
N GLY A 138 10.41 2.73 -25.70
CA GLY A 138 9.59 3.87 -26.11
C GLY A 138 8.11 3.62 -25.90
N CYS A 139 7.33 4.69 -25.96
CA CYS A 139 5.88 4.61 -26.07
C CYS A 139 5.35 5.82 -26.83
N THR A 140 4.27 5.59 -27.60
CA THR A 140 3.57 6.63 -28.36
C THR A 140 2.10 6.55 -28.05
N GLU A 141 1.54 7.66 -27.54
CA GLU A 141 0.11 7.78 -27.27
C GLU A 141 -0.64 8.03 -28.57
N THR A 142 -1.75 7.32 -28.77
CA THR A 142 -2.68 7.47 -29.91
C THR A 142 -4.07 7.88 -29.38
N ALA A 143 -5.02 8.16 -30.28
CA ALA A 143 -6.40 8.48 -29.87
C ALA A 143 -7.03 7.34 -29.04
N ASP A 144 -6.76 6.08 -29.41
CA ASP A 144 -7.44 4.92 -28.84
C ASP A 144 -6.61 4.17 -27.79
N GLY A 145 -5.28 4.47 -27.67
CA GLY A 145 -4.41 3.73 -26.75
C GLY A 145 -2.98 4.24 -26.73
N VAL A 146 -2.07 3.35 -26.37
CA VAL A 146 -0.62 3.57 -26.32
C VAL A 146 0.08 2.42 -27.03
N THR A 147 0.96 2.72 -27.98
CA THR A 147 1.87 1.74 -28.54
C THR A 147 3.16 1.76 -27.73
N VAL A 148 3.50 0.62 -27.12
CA VAL A 148 4.70 0.43 -26.31
C VAL A 148 5.73 -0.34 -27.13
N SER A 149 6.95 0.18 -27.23
CA SER A 149 8.08 -0.48 -27.87
C SER A 149 8.91 -1.19 -26.81
N LEU A 150 9.10 -2.51 -26.95
CA LEU A 150 9.94 -3.32 -26.07
C LEU A 150 11.27 -3.65 -26.75
N GLY A 151 12.37 -3.51 -26.02
CA GLY A 151 13.68 -3.96 -26.48
C GLY A 151 13.68 -5.46 -26.75
N GLY A 152 14.40 -5.87 -27.80
CA GLY A 152 14.59 -7.28 -28.12
C GLY A 152 15.51 -7.96 -27.12
N SER A 153 15.27 -9.24 -26.81
CA SER A 153 16.30 -10.12 -26.28
C SER A 153 17.21 -10.51 -27.43
N ASP A 154 18.52 -10.37 -27.25
CA ASP A 154 19.54 -10.89 -28.17
C ASP A 154 19.39 -10.50 -29.66
N GLY A 155 19.13 -9.22 -29.94
CA GLY A 155 19.12 -8.70 -31.32
C GLY A 155 17.82 -8.92 -32.10
N GLN A 156 16.74 -9.33 -31.43
CA GLN A 156 15.41 -9.33 -32.07
C GLN A 156 14.90 -7.89 -32.24
N GLU A 157 14.19 -7.68 -33.36
CA GLU A 157 13.52 -6.41 -33.64
C GLU A 157 12.55 -6.04 -32.49
N PRO A 158 12.46 -4.76 -32.10
CA PRO A 158 11.50 -4.29 -31.10
C PRO A 158 10.08 -4.67 -31.54
N GLN A 159 9.35 -5.37 -30.68
CA GLN A 159 7.94 -5.69 -30.94
C GLN A 159 7.05 -4.62 -30.31
N PRO A 160 6.26 -3.90 -31.10
CA PRO A 160 5.27 -2.98 -30.59
C PRO A 160 4.10 -3.75 -29.94
N ILE A 161 3.62 -3.27 -28.80
CA ILE A 161 2.44 -3.78 -28.11
C ILE A 161 1.44 -2.65 -27.98
N SER A 162 0.21 -2.88 -28.38
CA SER A 162 -0.88 -1.92 -28.23
C SER A 162 -1.59 -2.12 -26.88
N ALA A 163 -1.73 -1.05 -26.08
CA ALA A 163 -2.40 -1.06 -24.79
C ALA A 163 -3.35 0.13 -24.63
N ARG A 164 -4.32 0.04 -23.74
CA ARG A 164 -5.18 1.19 -23.41
C ARG A 164 -4.50 2.14 -22.45
N TYR A 165 -3.72 1.61 -21.49
CA TYR A 165 -2.97 2.38 -20.50
C TYR A 165 -1.58 1.77 -20.24
N VAL A 166 -0.65 2.62 -19.80
CA VAL A 166 0.69 2.23 -19.34
C VAL A 166 0.92 2.74 -17.93
N VAL A 167 1.38 1.88 -17.04
CA VAL A 167 1.73 2.25 -15.67
C VAL A 167 3.21 1.99 -15.41
N GLY A 168 3.98 3.07 -15.21
CA GLY A 168 5.38 3.00 -14.83
C GLY A 168 5.55 2.66 -13.35
N CYS A 169 6.02 1.44 -13.08
CA CYS A 169 6.49 0.95 -11.78
C CYS A 169 8.00 0.66 -11.83
N ASP A 170 8.72 1.33 -12.74
CA ASP A 170 10.10 1.09 -13.20
C ASP A 170 11.16 1.81 -12.36
N GLY A 171 10.81 2.13 -11.11
CA GLY A 171 11.74 2.56 -10.07
C GLY A 171 12.26 3.99 -10.24
N GLY A 172 13.22 4.39 -9.39
CA GLY A 172 13.70 5.78 -9.29
C GLY A 172 14.33 6.34 -10.57
N ARG A 173 14.82 5.47 -11.47
CA ARG A 173 15.36 5.84 -12.78
C ARG A 173 14.35 5.69 -13.92
N SER A 174 13.07 5.72 -13.61
CA SER A 174 11.95 5.45 -14.51
C SER A 174 12.11 5.99 -15.93
N ALA A 175 12.03 5.08 -16.91
CA ALA A 175 11.93 5.42 -18.33
C ALA A 175 10.55 5.99 -18.64
N THR A 176 9.50 5.43 -18.04
CA THR A 176 8.12 5.89 -18.20
C THR A 176 7.98 7.36 -17.80
N ARG A 177 8.54 7.76 -16.64
CA ARG A 177 8.53 9.17 -16.20
C ARG A 177 9.21 10.10 -17.20
N ARG A 178 10.36 9.69 -17.75
CA ARG A 178 11.07 10.48 -18.78
C ARG A 178 10.24 10.63 -20.04
N LEU A 179 9.60 9.55 -20.50
CA LEU A 179 8.73 9.57 -21.69
C LEU A 179 7.49 10.41 -21.48
N MET A 180 6.93 10.44 -20.27
CA MET A 180 5.86 11.36 -19.90
C MET A 180 6.31 12.84 -19.94
N GLY A 181 7.59 13.14 -19.92
CA GLY A 181 8.10 14.51 -19.88
C GLY A 181 7.71 15.29 -18.63
N VAL A 182 7.53 14.59 -17.48
CA VAL A 182 7.23 15.24 -16.20
C VAL A 182 8.50 15.42 -15.36
N SER A 183 8.54 16.50 -14.56
CA SER A 183 9.66 16.76 -13.66
C SER A 183 9.80 15.70 -12.56
N PHE A 184 10.97 15.65 -11.95
CA PHE A 184 11.21 14.83 -10.74
C PHE A 184 11.87 15.73 -9.69
N ASP A 185 11.02 16.49 -9.01
CA ASP A 185 11.40 17.58 -8.13
C ASP A 185 11.85 17.08 -6.76
N GLY A 186 12.85 17.76 -6.20
CA GLY A 186 13.36 17.44 -4.88
C GLY A 186 14.87 17.42 -4.79
N THR A 187 15.40 16.72 -3.79
CA THR A 187 16.83 16.71 -3.47
C THR A 187 17.38 15.30 -3.32
N THR A 188 18.68 15.18 -3.53
CA THR A 188 19.47 14.00 -3.17
C THR A 188 20.31 14.37 -1.96
N SER A 189 20.35 13.51 -0.94
CA SER A 189 21.19 13.72 0.24
C SER A 189 22.67 13.71 -0.15
N SER A 190 23.46 14.53 0.52
CA SER A 190 24.93 14.45 0.43
C SER A 190 25.50 13.33 1.31
N THR A 191 24.70 12.78 2.23
CA THR A 191 25.12 11.68 3.10
C THR A 191 24.92 10.33 2.41
N ARG A 192 25.94 9.46 2.51
CA ARG A 192 25.91 8.09 2.04
C ARG A 192 25.79 7.14 3.23
N TRP A 193 25.26 5.96 2.98
CA TRP A 193 25.03 4.95 4.00
C TRP A 193 25.48 3.59 3.52
N LEU A 194 26.23 2.88 4.37
CA LEU A 194 26.60 1.49 4.17
C LEU A 194 25.48 0.61 4.75
N VAL A 195 24.88 -0.23 3.93
CA VAL A 195 23.97 -1.31 4.34
C VAL A 195 24.77 -2.60 4.44
N ILE A 196 24.59 -3.34 5.53
CA ILE A 196 25.17 -4.67 5.75
C ILE A 196 24.02 -5.59 6.16
N ASP A 197 23.78 -6.63 5.38
CA ASP A 197 22.81 -7.68 5.70
C ASP A 197 23.58 -8.93 6.17
N LEU A 198 23.25 -9.41 7.38
CA LEU A 198 23.85 -10.58 8.01
C LEU A 198 22.84 -11.71 8.10
N ALA A 199 23.26 -12.93 7.77
CA ALA A 199 22.53 -14.14 8.11
C ALA A 199 22.74 -14.52 9.58
N ASN A 200 21.88 -15.43 10.09
CA ASN A 200 21.99 -16.00 11.43
C ASN A 200 22.02 -14.95 12.56
N ASP A 201 21.15 -13.93 12.48
CA ASP A 201 21.03 -12.77 13.37
C ASP A 201 21.86 -12.87 14.67
N PRO A 202 23.07 -12.28 14.72
CA PRO A 202 23.99 -12.47 15.83
C PRO A 202 23.53 -11.78 17.13
N LEU A 203 22.50 -10.90 17.07
CA LEU A 203 21.94 -10.23 18.24
C LEU A 203 20.77 -10.98 18.87
N GLY A 204 20.10 -11.87 18.13
CA GLY A 204 19.07 -12.77 18.63
C GLY A 204 17.80 -12.11 19.20
N HIS A 205 17.53 -10.83 18.90
CA HIS A 205 16.32 -10.16 19.36
C HIS A 205 15.53 -9.51 18.20
N PRO A 206 14.18 -9.51 18.23
CA PRO A 206 13.36 -9.12 17.09
C PRO A 206 13.21 -7.60 16.91
N ASN A 207 13.84 -6.80 17.76
CA ASN A 207 13.63 -5.34 17.76
C ASN A 207 14.57 -4.63 16.79
N SER A 208 14.11 -3.47 16.32
CA SER A 208 14.90 -2.52 15.55
C SER A 208 15.44 -1.41 16.44
N GLU A 209 16.65 -0.95 16.15
CA GLU A 209 17.32 0.14 16.86
C GLU A 209 17.79 1.20 15.87
N VAL A 210 17.67 2.46 16.26
CA VAL A 210 18.27 3.59 15.56
C VAL A 210 19.15 4.35 16.55
N GLY A 211 20.43 4.42 16.25
CA GLY A 211 21.40 5.20 17.02
C GLY A 211 21.55 6.59 16.45
N ALA A 212 21.04 7.58 17.19
CA ALA A 212 21.28 8.99 16.89
C ALA A 212 22.64 9.43 17.45
N ASP A 213 23.69 8.64 17.16
CA ASP A 213 25.05 8.86 17.65
C ASP A 213 25.75 9.93 16.80
N PRO A 214 26.20 11.05 17.41
CA PRO A 214 26.94 12.08 16.69
C PRO A 214 28.31 11.62 16.18
N ALA A 215 28.86 10.51 16.68
CA ALA A 215 30.10 9.93 16.14
C ALA A 215 29.79 9.22 14.80
N ARG A 216 28.75 8.38 14.78
CA ARG A 216 28.28 7.69 13.57
C ARG A 216 26.83 7.25 13.74
N PRO A 217 25.86 7.96 13.13
CA PRO A 217 24.47 7.51 13.11
C PRO A 217 24.35 6.13 12.48
N TYR A 218 23.49 5.27 13.07
CA TYR A 218 23.29 3.90 12.58
C TYR A 218 21.85 3.44 12.75
N ALA A 219 21.50 2.36 12.06
CA ALA A 219 20.33 1.55 12.34
C ALA A 219 20.70 0.08 12.43
N SER A 220 19.99 -0.68 13.27
CA SER A 220 20.04 -2.15 13.35
C SER A 220 18.63 -2.67 13.29
N ILE A 221 18.31 -3.51 12.32
CA ILE A 221 16.95 -3.95 12.03
C ILE A 221 16.91 -5.46 11.93
N SER A 222 16.11 -6.12 12.80
CA SER A 222 15.80 -7.54 12.65
C SER A 222 14.74 -7.70 11.58
N ILE A 223 14.93 -8.63 10.66
CA ILE A 223 13.96 -9.04 9.66
C ILE A 223 13.75 -10.55 9.73
N ALA A 224 12.74 -11.07 9.04
CA ALA A 224 12.40 -12.49 9.11
C ALA A 224 13.58 -13.40 8.68
N HIS A 225 13.46 -14.69 8.99
CA HIS A 225 14.42 -15.75 8.64
C HIS A 225 15.84 -15.54 9.21
N GLY A 226 15.95 -14.91 10.39
CA GLY A 226 17.22 -14.72 11.07
C GLY A 226 18.17 -13.76 10.34
N ILE A 227 17.62 -12.82 9.58
CA ILE A 227 18.44 -11.80 8.91
C ILE A 227 18.50 -10.53 9.79
N ARG A 228 19.72 -9.99 9.96
CA ARG A 228 19.95 -8.68 10.61
C ARG A 228 20.52 -7.70 9.62
N ARG A 229 19.89 -6.54 9.49
CA ARG A 229 20.43 -5.40 8.74
C ARG A 229 21.08 -4.41 9.67
N PHE A 230 22.28 -3.98 9.32
CA PHE A 230 22.89 -2.77 9.83
C PHE A 230 22.98 -1.71 8.74
N GLU A 231 22.80 -0.45 9.12
CA GLU A 231 23.01 0.71 8.26
C GLU A 231 23.86 1.72 9.00
N PHE A 232 24.98 2.16 8.41
CA PHE A 232 25.91 3.11 9.00
C PHE A 232 26.10 4.31 8.09
N MET A 233 26.08 5.52 8.66
CA MET A 233 26.43 6.71 7.91
C MET A 233 27.90 6.65 7.50
N ILE A 234 28.19 6.93 6.22
CA ILE A 234 29.55 7.12 5.69
C ILE A 234 29.92 8.60 5.84
N HIS A 235 31.06 8.89 6.42
CA HIS A 235 31.59 10.25 6.55
C HIS A 235 32.09 10.79 5.21
N ALA A 236 32.24 12.12 5.11
CA ALA A 236 32.59 12.77 3.85
C ALA A 236 34.02 12.45 3.35
N ASP A 237 34.90 12.07 4.26
CA ASP A 237 36.29 11.68 4.01
C ASP A 237 36.47 10.19 3.71
N GLU A 238 35.41 9.38 3.83
CA GLU A 238 35.42 7.94 3.52
C GLU A 238 34.94 7.72 2.07
N THR A 239 35.64 6.84 1.32
CA THR A 239 35.23 6.51 -0.07
C THR A 239 34.28 5.30 -0.11
N ASP A 240 33.62 5.07 -1.24
CA ASP A 240 32.75 3.90 -1.43
C ASP A 240 33.57 2.60 -1.43
N GLU A 241 34.76 2.64 -2.01
CA GLU A 241 35.70 1.51 -2.02
C GLU A 241 36.17 1.14 -0.61
N GLN A 242 36.45 2.13 0.25
CA GLN A 242 36.79 1.89 1.66
C GLN A 242 35.59 1.29 2.41
N ALA A 243 34.37 1.78 2.15
CA ALA A 243 33.15 1.30 2.81
C ALA A 243 32.77 -0.15 2.40
N GLU A 244 33.26 -0.62 1.25
CA GLU A 244 33.08 -1.99 0.78
C GLU A 244 34.22 -2.93 1.20
N ASP A 245 35.27 -2.42 1.86
CA ASP A 245 36.36 -3.23 2.40
C ASP A 245 35.93 -4.08 3.60
N PRO A 246 36.20 -5.40 3.65
CA PRO A 246 35.82 -6.28 4.75
C PRO A 246 36.28 -5.82 6.13
N GLU A 247 37.50 -5.23 6.24
CA GLU A 247 38.01 -4.71 7.50
C GLU A 247 37.24 -3.48 7.97
N PHE A 248 36.81 -2.62 7.04
CA PHE A 248 35.95 -1.49 7.35
C PHE A 248 34.57 -2.00 7.83
N VAL A 249 33.99 -2.99 7.15
CA VAL A 249 32.72 -3.63 7.55
C VAL A 249 32.84 -4.21 8.97
N ALA A 250 33.88 -4.97 9.26
CA ALA A 250 34.14 -5.53 10.58
C ALA A 250 34.30 -4.44 11.65
N ALA A 251 35.00 -3.35 11.34
CA ALA A 251 35.15 -2.21 12.24
C ALA A 251 33.81 -1.53 12.55
N MET A 252 32.88 -1.44 11.58
CA MET A 252 31.52 -0.91 11.79
C MET A 252 30.70 -1.83 12.71
N LEU A 253 30.89 -3.14 12.63
CA LEU A 253 30.15 -4.13 13.42
C LEU A 253 30.73 -4.35 14.82
N ALA A 254 32.01 -4.06 15.04
CA ALA A 254 32.71 -4.28 16.30
C ALA A 254 32.04 -3.69 17.57
N PRO A 255 31.39 -2.51 17.54
CA PRO A 255 30.65 -1.99 18.69
C PRO A 255 29.42 -2.81 19.09
N PHE A 256 28.94 -3.68 18.20
CA PHE A 256 27.69 -4.45 18.35
C PHE A 256 27.94 -5.94 18.55
N LEU A 257 29.04 -6.47 17.98
CA LEU A 257 29.30 -7.89 17.89
C LEU A 257 30.68 -8.22 18.49
N PRO A 258 30.79 -9.28 19.32
CA PRO A 258 32.07 -9.65 19.92
C PRO A 258 33.08 -10.22 18.90
N HIS A 259 32.59 -10.81 17.80
CA HIS A 259 33.38 -11.42 16.75
C HIS A 259 32.93 -10.93 15.37
N PRO A 260 33.26 -9.67 14.99
CA PRO A 260 32.75 -9.04 13.77
C PRO A 260 33.30 -9.61 12.47
N HIS A 261 34.41 -10.38 12.52
CA HIS A 261 34.97 -11.09 11.36
C HIS A 261 34.34 -12.47 11.11
N ASP A 262 33.61 -13.03 12.11
CA ASP A 262 33.04 -14.37 12.05
C ASP A 262 31.55 -14.34 11.67
N VAL A 263 31.11 -13.30 10.97
CA VAL A 263 29.69 -13.12 10.60
C VAL A 263 29.44 -13.51 9.15
N ASP A 264 28.27 -14.10 8.91
CA ASP A 264 27.81 -14.46 7.56
C ASP A 264 27.24 -13.22 6.87
N VAL A 265 28.06 -12.49 6.12
CA VAL A 265 27.62 -11.33 5.35
C VAL A 265 26.91 -11.79 4.07
N ILE A 266 25.60 -11.58 4.01
CA ILE A 266 24.80 -11.81 2.80
C ILE A 266 25.17 -10.76 1.75
N ARG A 267 25.31 -9.51 2.18
CA ARG A 267 25.58 -8.38 1.31
C ARG A 267 26.02 -7.16 2.09
N HIS A 268 26.87 -6.36 1.47
CA HIS A 268 27.11 -4.97 1.86
C HIS A 268 27.07 -4.06 0.63
N ARG A 269 26.59 -2.82 0.80
CA ARG A 269 26.48 -1.86 -0.29
C ARG A 269 26.29 -0.43 0.21
N VAL A 270 26.90 0.52 -0.48
CA VAL A 270 26.68 1.96 -0.25
C VAL A 270 25.47 2.44 -1.06
N TYR A 271 24.65 3.29 -0.44
CA TYR A 271 23.52 3.95 -1.07
C TYR A 271 23.32 5.39 -0.59
N THR A 272 22.53 6.15 -1.33
CA THR A 272 22.22 7.55 -1.04
C THR A 272 20.72 7.75 -0.94
N HIS A 273 20.29 8.58 0.01
CA HIS A 273 18.87 8.93 0.18
C HIS A 273 18.41 9.96 -0.85
N HIS A 274 17.21 9.77 -1.35
CA HIS A 274 16.54 10.72 -2.23
C HIS A 274 15.20 11.17 -1.61
N SER A 275 14.88 12.44 -1.78
CA SER A 275 13.58 13.06 -1.44
C SER A 275 13.05 13.71 -2.72
N ARG A 276 12.35 12.93 -3.55
CA ARG A 276 11.89 13.39 -4.88
C ARG A 276 10.45 12.99 -5.15
N ILE A 277 9.75 13.80 -5.93
CA ILE A 277 8.38 13.50 -6.37
C ILE A 277 8.18 13.97 -7.81
N ALA A 278 7.47 13.17 -8.60
CA ALA A 278 7.09 13.54 -9.96
C ALA A 278 6.10 14.72 -9.96
N GLY A 279 6.24 15.61 -10.92
CA GLY A 279 5.37 16.77 -11.10
C GLY A 279 3.92 16.39 -11.37
N ALA A 280 3.69 15.23 -11.97
CA ALA A 280 2.37 14.60 -12.13
C ALA A 280 2.50 13.07 -12.05
N PHE A 281 1.47 12.39 -11.52
CA PHE A 281 1.39 10.93 -11.48
C PHE A 281 0.60 10.37 -12.68
N ARG A 282 -0.09 11.25 -13.42
CA ARG A 282 -0.80 10.92 -14.65
C ARG A 282 -0.54 11.96 -15.74
N ARG A 283 -0.36 11.51 -16.96
CA ARG A 283 -0.41 12.33 -18.17
C ARG A 283 -1.04 11.52 -19.30
N GLY A 284 -2.25 11.90 -19.71
CA GLY A 284 -2.99 11.14 -20.71
C GLY A 284 -3.27 9.70 -20.26
N ARG A 285 -2.74 8.75 -21.01
CA ARG A 285 -2.86 7.31 -20.76
C ARG A 285 -1.66 6.70 -20.03
N LEU A 286 -0.67 7.52 -19.67
CA LEU A 286 0.52 7.11 -18.92
C LEU A 286 0.37 7.51 -17.45
N LEU A 287 0.68 6.57 -16.54
CA LEU A 287 0.62 6.76 -15.10
C LEU A 287 1.94 6.31 -14.45
N LEU A 288 2.21 6.80 -13.24
CA LEU A 288 3.39 6.43 -12.45
C LEU A 288 2.95 5.95 -11.07
N ALA A 289 3.62 4.91 -10.54
CA ALA A 289 3.40 4.43 -9.19
C ALA A 289 4.72 4.02 -8.52
N GLY A 290 4.77 4.09 -7.19
CA GLY A 290 5.94 3.74 -6.39
C GLY A 290 7.15 4.62 -6.67
N ASP A 291 8.36 4.02 -6.69
CA ASP A 291 9.62 4.74 -6.88
C ASP A 291 9.69 5.52 -8.21
N ALA A 292 8.90 5.14 -9.22
CA ALA A 292 8.78 5.89 -10.46
C ALA A 292 8.09 7.25 -10.26
N ALA A 293 7.17 7.33 -9.31
CA ALA A 293 6.42 8.54 -8.96
C ALA A 293 7.09 9.33 -7.82
N HIS A 294 7.66 8.66 -6.82
CA HIS A 294 8.24 9.32 -5.65
C HIS A 294 9.33 8.49 -4.97
N LEU A 295 10.39 9.16 -4.54
CA LEU A 295 11.45 8.61 -3.71
C LEU A 295 11.46 9.30 -2.35
N MET A 296 11.58 8.53 -1.28
CA MET A 296 11.66 9.06 0.08
C MET A 296 12.80 8.44 0.87
N PRO A 297 13.40 9.18 1.83
CA PRO A 297 14.43 8.65 2.70
C PRO A 297 13.91 7.45 3.52
N VAL A 298 14.80 6.54 3.88
CA VAL A 298 14.43 5.25 4.51
C VAL A 298 13.99 5.34 5.98
N TRP A 299 14.12 6.51 6.63
CA TRP A 299 13.94 6.71 8.08
C TRP A 299 12.64 6.19 8.68
N GLN A 300 11.60 6.06 7.89
CA GLN A 300 10.30 5.55 8.33
C GLN A 300 9.93 4.20 7.70
N GLY A 301 10.76 3.66 6.80
CA GLY A 301 10.46 2.43 6.05
C GLY A 301 9.22 2.57 5.17
N GLN A 302 8.90 3.78 4.67
CA GLN A 302 7.62 4.04 4.02
C GLN A 302 7.64 4.06 2.49
N GLY A 303 8.81 3.93 1.85
CA GLY A 303 8.91 3.92 0.40
C GLY A 303 8.13 2.77 -0.24
N TYR A 304 8.40 1.54 0.21
CA TYR A 304 7.68 0.33 -0.18
C TYR A 304 6.18 0.47 0.06
N ASN A 305 5.80 0.80 1.29
CA ASN A 305 4.40 0.92 1.72
C ASN A 305 3.63 2.01 0.95
N SER A 306 4.27 3.14 0.63
CA SER A 306 3.64 4.18 -0.20
C SER A 306 3.36 3.70 -1.61
N GLY A 307 4.27 2.90 -2.20
CA GLY A 307 4.05 2.28 -3.50
C GLY A 307 2.91 1.25 -3.50
N ILE A 308 2.78 0.44 -2.43
CA ILE A 308 1.65 -0.48 -2.28
C ILE A 308 0.32 0.29 -2.19
N ARG A 309 0.30 1.43 -1.46
CA ARG A 309 -0.88 2.32 -1.43
C ARG A 309 -1.19 2.92 -2.80
N ASP A 310 -0.18 3.24 -3.61
CA ASP A 310 -0.40 3.71 -4.98
C ASP A 310 -1.08 2.63 -5.81
N ALA A 311 -0.58 1.38 -5.76
CA ALA A 311 -1.16 0.25 -6.48
C ALA A 311 -2.61 0.01 -6.06
N MET A 312 -2.92 0.06 -4.77
CA MET A 312 -4.28 -0.15 -4.25
C MET A 312 -5.23 0.98 -4.66
N ASN A 313 -4.79 2.24 -4.61
CA ASN A 313 -5.61 3.38 -5.01
C ASN A 313 -5.84 3.43 -6.52
N LEU A 314 -4.81 3.12 -7.33
CA LEU A 314 -4.88 3.15 -8.79
C LEU A 314 -5.64 1.94 -9.35
N GLY A 315 -5.40 0.74 -8.80
CA GLY A 315 -5.80 -0.52 -9.44
C GLY A 315 -7.32 -0.61 -9.66
N TRP A 316 -8.14 -0.32 -8.65
CA TRP A 316 -9.59 -0.35 -8.82
C TRP A 316 -10.12 0.72 -9.78
N LYS A 317 -9.52 1.93 -9.77
CA LYS A 317 -9.90 3.02 -10.68
C LYS A 317 -9.60 2.64 -12.12
N LEU A 318 -8.41 2.08 -12.35
CA LEU A 318 -7.98 1.66 -13.67
C LEU A 318 -8.85 0.50 -14.20
N ALA A 319 -9.17 -0.47 -13.33
CA ALA A 319 -10.09 -1.55 -13.68
C ALA A 319 -11.49 -1.02 -14.06
N ALA A 320 -12.07 -0.14 -13.24
CA ALA A 320 -13.38 0.45 -13.53
C ALA A 320 -13.43 1.21 -14.86
N VAL A 321 -12.36 1.96 -15.19
CA VAL A 321 -12.25 2.69 -16.46
C VAL A 321 -12.05 1.73 -17.64
N VAL A 322 -11.21 0.71 -17.49
CA VAL A 322 -10.97 -0.29 -18.54
C VAL A 322 -12.23 -1.09 -18.85
N GLN A 323 -13.01 -1.44 -17.83
CA GLN A 323 -14.26 -2.17 -17.98
C GLN A 323 -15.46 -1.29 -18.43
N GLY A 324 -15.24 0.02 -18.60
CA GLY A 324 -16.29 0.95 -19.01
C GLY A 324 -17.29 1.29 -17.89
N GLN A 325 -16.99 0.90 -16.65
CA GLN A 325 -17.81 1.23 -15.48
C GLN A 325 -17.64 2.67 -15.01
N ALA A 326 -16.55 3.34 -15.42
CA ALA A 326 -16.29 4.75 -15.12
C ALA A 326 -15.62 5.46 -16.31
N GLN A 327 -15.79 6.78 -16.36
CA GLN A 327 -15.11 7.60 -17.35
C GLN A 327 -13.59 7.72 -17.06
N PRO A 328 -12.73 7.95 -18.07
CA PRO A 328 -11.29 8.15 -17.90
C PRO A 328 -10.90 9.25 -16.92
N SER A 329 -11.77 10.24 -16.68
CA SER A 329 -11.58 11.33 -15.70
C SER A 329 -11.47 10.84 -14.25
N LEU A 330 -12.01 9.65 -13.91
CA LEU A 330 -11.81 9.05 -12.60
C LEU A 330 -10.32 8.91 -12.24
N LEU A 331 -9.47 8.63 -13.25
CA LEU A 331 -8.03 8.47 -13.04
C LEU A 331 -7.31 9.76 -12.63
N ASP A 332 -7.90 10.95 -12.83
CA ASP A 332 -7.33 12.22 -12.36
C ASP A 332 -7.33 12.29 -10.83
N SER A 333 -8.30 11.61 -10.20
CA SER A 333 -8.35 11.50 -8.74
C SER A 333 -7.16 10.77 -8.14
N TYR A 334 -6.47 9.90 -8.90
CA TYR A 334 -5.26 9.20 -8.46
C TYR A 334 -4.12 10.19 -8.17
N ASP A 335 -3.82 11.09 -9.10
CA ASP A 335 -2.80 12.14 -8.90
C ASP A 335 -3.16 13.03 -7.70
N THR A 336 -4.42 13.49 -7.66
CA THR A 336 -4.92 14.40 -6.60
C THR A 336 -4.78 13.78 -5.20
N GLU A 337 -5.15 12.51 -5.05
CA GLU A 337 -5.14 11.79 -3.77
C GLU A 337 -3.73 11.37 -3.36
N ARG A 338 -2.99 10.73 -4.27
CA ARG A 338 -1.73 10.09 -3.91
C ARG A 338 -0.56 11.04 -3.85
N ARG A 339 -0.45 12.01 -4.76
CA ARG A 339 0.70 12.94 -4.79
C ARG A 339 0.77 13.80 -3.53
N LYS A 340 -0.38 14.30 -3.02
CA LYS A 340 -0.45 15.06 -1.77
C LYS A 340 0.04 14.21 -0.57
N HIS A 341 -0.45 12.97 -0.46
CA HIS A 341 -0.06 12.07 0.62
C HIS A 341 1.42 11.65 0.53
N ALA A 342 1.91 11.30 -0.67
CA ALA A 342 3.33 10.97 -0.89
C ALA A 342 4.26 12.13 -0.49
N ARG A 343 3.88 13.39 -0.80
CA ARG A 343 4.62 14.57 -0.35
C ARG A 343 4.70 14.65 1.18
N ALA A 344 3.58 14.45 1.89
CA ALA A 344 3.57 14.49 3.35
C ALA A 344 4.47 13.38 3.96
N MET A 345 4.52 12.19 3.35
CA MET A 345 5.40 11.10 3.77
C MET A 345 6.88 11.41 3.52
N ILE A 346 7.22 12.03 2.38
CA ILE A 346 8.59 12.51 2.08
C ILE A 346 9.03 13.55 3.12
N ASP A 347 8.16 14.52 3.42
CA ASP A 347 8.45 15.60 4.36
C ASP A 347 8.67 15.05 5.78
N LEU A 348 7.82 14.13 6.24
CA LEU A 348 7.99 13.43 7.51
C LEU A 348 9.32 12.67 7.56
N SER A 349 9.61 11.86 6.55
CA SER A 349 10.83 11.04 6.51
C SER A 349 12.09 11.92 6.49
N THR A 350 12.04 13.02 5.73
CA THR A 350 13.13 14.02 5.70
C THR A 350 13.31 14.70 7.06
N MET A 351 12.21 15.04 7.75
CA MET A 351 12.27 15.62 9.10
C MET A 351 12.91 14.66 10.10
N VAL A 352 12.50 13.39 10.11
CA VAL A 352 13.08 12.37 11.01
C VAL A 352 14.58 12.21 10.73
N GLY A 353 15.00 12.18 9.47
CA GLY A 353 16.41 12.15 9.10
C GLY A 353 17.20 13.33 9.66
N ARG A 354 16.65 14.55 9.57
CA ARG A 354 17.27 15.75 10.16
C ARG A 354 17.40 15.70 11.68
N VAL A 355 16.54 14.97 12.36
CA VAL A 355 16.62 14.76 13.82
C VAL A 355 17.67 13.71 14.17
N ILE A 356 17.77 12.61 13.42
CA ILE A 356 18.64 11.46 13.74
C ILE A 356 20.08 11.70 13.32
N SER A 357 20.31 12.27 12.12
CA SER A 357 21.61 12.31 11.43
C SER A 357 22.64 13.37 11.89
N PRO A 358 22.38 14.36 12.78
CA PRO A 358 23.40 15.34 13.14
C PRO A 358 24.64 14.72 13.77
N THR A 359 25.81 14.98 13.17
CA THR A 359 27.12 14.58 13.67
C THR A 359 27.76 15.63 14.57
N ASN A 360 27.22 16.85 14.65
CA ASN A 360 27.69 17.86 15.57
C ASN A 360 27.25 17.52 17.01
N ARG A 361 28.23 17.28 17.89
CA ARG A 361 28.01 16.87 19.31
C ARG A 361 27.16 17.86 20.10
N ARG A 362 27.25 19.19 19.83
CA ARG A 362 26.47 20.21 20.55
C ARG A 362 24.99 20.14 20.11
N VAL A 363 24.75 20.01 18.82
CA VAL A 363 23.39 19.83 18.26
C VAL A 363 22.77 18.54 18.78
N ALA A 364 23.51 17.42 18.76
CA ALA A 364 23.05 16.16 19.32
C ALA A 364 22.72 16.26 20.81
N ALA A 365 23.55 16.93 21.61
CA ALA A 365 23.27 17.11 23.03
C ALA A 365 22.00 17.93 23.32
N VAL A 366 21.70 18.95 22.50
CA VAL A 366 20.43 19.72 22.59
C VAL A 366 19.26 18.84 22.19
N ARG A 367 19.33 18.16 21.03
CA ARG A 367 18.32 17.19 20.57
C ARG A 367 17.98 16.17 21.67
N ASP A 368 19.00 15.53 22.24
CA ASP A 368 18.82 14.48 23.26
C ASP A 368 18.11 15.02 24.51
N ARG A 369 18.44 16.25 24.93
CA ARG A 369 17.73 16.89 26.07
C ARG A 369 16.27 17.16 25.75
N VAL A 370 15.99 17.69 24.54
CA VAL A 370 14.64 17.99 24.09
C VAL A 370 13.79 16.71 24.01
N ILE A 371 14.32 15.65 23.38
CA ILE A 371 13.59 14.38 23.25
C ILE A 371 13.34 13.76 24.63
N ARG A 372 14.32 13.76 25.56
CA ARG A 372 14.10 13.24 26.91
C ARG A 372 13.05 14.05 27.68
N ALA A 373 13.09 15.38 27.59
CA ALA A 373 12.08 16.24 28.21
C ALA A 373 10.68 15.96 27.63
N ALA A 374 10.56 15.82 26.31
CA ALA A 374 9.30 15.44 25.65
C ALA A 374 8.83 14.04 26.08
N SER A 375 9.73 13.06 26.18
CA SER A 375 9.43 11.70 26.62
C SER A 375 9.02 11.60 28.10
N ALA A 376 9.32 12.60 28.93
CA ALA A 376 8.85 12.70 30.30
C ALA A 376 7.37 13.15 30.38
N VAL A 377 6.81 13.71 29.32
CA VAL A 377 5.40 14.12 29.24
C VAL A 377 4.57 12.93 28.71
N PRO A 378 3.64 12.34 29.50
CA PRO A 378 2.93 11.11 29.13
C PRO A 378 2.19 11.21 27.80
N THR A 379 1.58 12.35 27.48
CA THR A 379 0.84 12.57 26.22
C THR A 379 1.78 12.55 25.02
N LEU A 380 2.95 13.22 25.10
CA LEU A 380 3.93 13.25 24.03
C LEU A 380 4.61 11.89 23.86
N LYS A 381 4.93 11.21 24.98
CA LYS A 381 5.45 9.84 24.95
C LYS A 381 4.49 8.90 24.22
N ARG A 382 3.20 8.94 24.56
CA ARG A 382 2.17 8.12 23.92
C ARG A 382 2.01 8.45 22.43
N TYR A 383 2.06 9.73 22.06
CA TYR A 383 2.00 10.18 20.67
C TYR A 383 3.11 9.56 19.79
N VAL A 384 4.33 9.45 20.33
CA VAL A 384 5.45 8.81 19.65
C VAL A 384 5.32 7.29 19.70
N LEU A 385 5.00 6.71 20.85
CA LEU A 385 4.87 5.27 21.07
C LEU A 385 3.86 4.64 20.10
N GLU A 386 2.71 5.28 19.91
CA GLU A 386 1.61 4.82 19.07
C GLU A 386 1.74 5.28 17.60
N MET A 387 2.85 5.94 17.23
CA MET A 387 3.11 6.47 15.88
C MET A 387 2.02 7.41 15.35
N ARG A 388 1.36 8.18 16.23
CA ARG A 388 0.28 9.12 15.85
C ARG A 388 0.75 10.29 14.99
N PHE A 389 2.07 10.49 14.85
CA PHE A 389 2.67 11.49 13.96
C PHE A 389 2.70 11.06 12.50
N LYS A 390 2.50 9.75 12.18
CA LYS A 390 2.44 9.26 10.80
C LYS A 390 1.23 9.86 10.10
N PRO A 391 1.39 10.58 8.98
CA PRO A 391 0.26 11.06 8.20
C PRO A 391 -0.57 9.87 7.70
N MET A 392 -1.81 9.78 8.19
CA MET A 392 -2.75 8.80 7.66
C MET A 392 -3.32 9.33 6.34
N PRO A 393 -3.61 8.45 5.35
CA PRO A 393 -4.27 8.86 4.14
C PRO A 393 -5.59 9.56 4.47
N ARG A 394 -5.72 10.81 4.02
CA ARG A 394 -6.95 11.58 4.07
C ARG A 394 -7.12 12.34 2.77
N TYR A 395 -8.18 12.02 2.06
CA TYR A 395 -8.47 12.62 0.76
C TYR A 395 -9.56 13.67 0.90
N ASP A 396 -9.16 14.94 0.86
CA ASP A 396 -10.11 16.08 0.91
C ASP A 396 -10.76 16.30 -0.47
N HIS A 397 -10.11 15.85 -1.53
CA HIS A 397 -10.54 15.97 -2.94
C HIS A 397 -10.22 14.67 -3.68
N GLY A 398 -10.87 14.46 -4.81
CA GLY A 398 -10.71 13.27 -5.64
C GLY A 398 -12.02 12.47 -5.70
N ALA A 399 -11.91 11.14 -5.59
CA ALA A 399 -13.04 10.23 -5.63
C ALA A 399 -13.78 10.14 -4.27
N VAL A 400 -14.19 11.29 -3.74
CA VAL A 400 -14.88 11.45 -2.44
C VAL A 400 -15.95 12.53 -2.51
N VAL A 401 -17.02 12.37 -1.71
CA VAL A 401 -18.11 13.34 -1.56
C VAL A 401 -18.24 13.73 -0.11
N HIS A 402 -17.86 14.96 0.22
CA HIS A 402 -18.09 15.51 1.55
C HIS A 402 -19.53 15.98 1.71
N ASP A 403 -20.12 15.71 2.88
CA ASP A 403 -21.43 16.23 3.23
C ASP A 403 -21.37 17.75 3.46
N GLN A 404 -22.53 18.41 3.32
CA GLN A 404 -22.63 19.86 3.48
C GLN A 404 -23.41 20.19 4.76
N PRO A 405 -22.92 21.11 5.59
CA PRO A 405 -21.62 21.81 5.49
C PRO A 405 -20.44 20.87 5.77
N HIS A 406 -19.29 21.12 5.15
CA HIS A 406 -18.09 20.33 5.37
C HIS A 406 -17.67 20.42 6.86
N ARG A 407 -17.51 19.24 7.48
CA ARG A 407 -17.13 19.12 8.90
C ARG A 407 -15.69 18.65 9.00
N PRO A 408 -14.83 19.33 9.80
CA PRO A 408 -13.42 18.93 9.93
C PRO A 408 -13.24 17.53 10.51
N ASP A 409 -14.21 17.06 11.31
CA ASP A 409 -14.25 15.73 11.94
C ASP A 409 -14.96 14.66 11.10
N SER A 410 -15.46 14.99 9.91
CA SER A 410 -16.07 14.03 8.99
C SER A 410 -15.10 12.89 8.68
N PRO A 411 -15.55 11.62 8.72
CA PRO A 411 -14.72 10.46 8.38
C PRO A 411 -14.49 10.30 6.87
N THR A 412 -15.16 11.09 6.03
CA THR A 412 -15.00 11.02 4.57
C THR A 412 -13.55 11.28 4.16
N GLY A 413 -13.05 10.48 3.24
CA GLY A 413 -11.68 10.54 2.75
C GLY A 413 -10.66 9.80 3.61
N THR A 414 -11.04 9.21 4.74
CA THR A 414 -10.16 8.39 5.58
C THR A 414 -10.37 6.90 5.32
N LEU A 415 -9.39 6.09 5.71
CA LEU A 415 -9.54 4.63 5.68
C LEU A 415 -10.51 4.19 6.79
N PHE A 416 -11.44 3.29 6.46
CA PHE A 416 -12.33 2.68 7.45
C PHE A 416 -11.59 1.60 8.25
N ILE A 417 -11.98 1.44 9.52
CA ILE A 417 -11.41 0.42 10.40
C ILE A 417 -11.76 -1.00 9.92
N GLN A 418 -10.95 -1.98 10.30
CA GLN A 418 -11.15 -3.40 10.01
C GLN A 418 -11.17 -4.22 11.31
N PRO A 419 -12.23 -4.13 12.14
CA PRO A 419 -12.35 -4.95 13.34
C PRO A 419 -12.77 -6.38 13.02
N ARG A 420 -12.71 -7.24 14.05
CA ARG A 420 -13.28 -8.58 13.97
C ARG A 420 -14.78 -8.55 14.17
N VAL A 421 -15.49 -9.30 13.36
CA VAL A 421 -16.96 -9.34 13.27
C VAL A 421 -17.47 -10.77 13.21
N ASP A 422 -18.74 -10.95 13.55
CA ASP A 422 -19.45 -12.21 13.32
C ASP A 422 -20.53 -11.99 12.24
N THR A 423 -20.75 -13.01 11.44
CA THR A 423 -21.90 -13.11 10.55
C THR A 423 -22.83 -14.21 11.06
N ARG A 424 -23.95 -14.45 10.39
CA ARG A 424 -24.83 -15.57 10.76
C ARG A 424 -24.22 -16.95 10.49
N THR A 425 -23.21 -17.01 9.63
CA THR A 425 -22.57 -18.26 9.17
C THR A 425 -21.11 -18.40 9.54
N GLY A 426 -20.47 -17.34 10.03
CA GLY A 426 -19.08 -17.33 10.42
C GLY A 426 -18.82 -16.43 11.61
N THR A 427 -17.82 -16.77 12.42
CA THR A 427 -17.42 -16.03 13.62
C THR A 427 -15.96 -15.62 13.53
N ASP A 428 -15.61 -14.52 14.21
CA ASP A 428 -14.24 -14.02 14.32
C ASP A 428 -13.57 -13.70 12.97
N LEU A 429 -14.35 -13.17 12.01
CA LEU A 429 -13.88 -12.79 10.68
C LEU A 429 -13.32 -11.36 10.70
N LEU A 430 -12.37 -11.05 9.85
CA LEU A 430 -12.02 -9.66 9.56
C LEU A 430 -13.14 -9.02 8.71
N LEU A 431 -13.48 -7.76 8.99
CA LEU A 431 -14.59 -7.09 8.29
C LEU A 431 -14.38 -7.05 6.77
N ASP A 432 -13.15 -6.89 6.28
CA ASP A 432 -12.88 -6.86 4.84
C ASP A 432 -13.11 -8.21 4.15
N ASP A 433 -12.96 -9.34 4.85
CA ASP A 433 -13.27 -10.67 4.31
C ASP A 433 -14.78 -10.83 4.08
N VAL A 434 -15.59 -10.14 4.88
CA VAL A 434 -17.06 -10.10 4.71
C VAL A 434 -17.47 -9.11 3.62
N ILE A 435 -16.77 -7.97 3.50
CA ILE A 435 -17.04 -6.95 2.48
C ILE A 435 -16.64 -7.44 1.09
N GLY A 436 -15.54 -8.21 0.98
CA GLY A 436 -14.96 -8.62 -0.32
C GLY A 436 -14.16 -7.48 -0.98
N VAL A 437 -13.84 -7.60 -2.28
CA VAL A 437 -12.87 -6.72 -2.98
C VAL A 437 -13.49 -5.48 -3.65
N GLY A 438 -14.83 -5.36 -3.67
CA GLY A 438 -15.58 -4.30 -4.37
C GLY A 438 -15.87 -3.06 -3.51
N PHE A 439 -16.77 -2.24 -4.03
CA PHE A 439 -17.45 -1.20 -3.26
C PHE A 439 -18.28 -1.79 -2.15
N ALA A 440 -18.61 -1.01 -1.13
CA ALA A 440 -19.56 -1.44 -0.11
C ALA A 440 -20.41 -0.27 0.41
N VAL A 441 -21.66 -0.55 0.76
CA VAL A 441 -22.54 0.37 1.47
C VAL A 441 -22.82 -0.23 2.85
N LEU A 442 -22.31 0.42 3.89
CA LEU A 442 -22.45 0.01 5.28
C LEU A 442 -23.48 0.88 5.99
N ALA A 443 -24.36 0.28 6.79
CA ALA A 443 -25.31 1.02 7.59
C ALA A 443 -25.36 0.50 9.04
N TRP A 444 -25.20 1.41 10.01
CA TRP A 444 -25.32 1.09 11.43
C TRP A 444 -26.77 1.01 11.86
N ASN A 445 -27.19 -0.15 12.38
CA ASN A 445 -28.57 -0.46 12.81
C ASN A 445 -29.65 -0.17 11.76
N ASN A 446 -29.31 -0.20 10.47
CA ASN A 446 -30.24 0.05 9.37
C ASN A 446 -30.02 -0.97 8.25
N ASN A 447 -31.00 -1.08 7.35
CA ASN A 447 -30.86 -1.84 6.11
C ASN A 447 -30.38 -0.88 5.00
N PRO A 448 -29.16 -1.04 4.46
CA PRO A 448 -28.61 -0.14 3.43
C PRO A 448 -29.44 -0.11 2.14
N ARG A 449 -30.05 -1.25 1.71
CA ARG A 449 -30.94 -1.29 0.55
C ARG A 449 -32.17 -0.40 0.74
N ALA A 450 -32.82 -0.52 1.89
CA ALA A 450 -34.00 0.28 2.19
C ALA A 450 -33.69 1.79 2.25
N LEU A 451 -32.48 2.17 2.68
CA LEU A 451 -32.04 3.56 2.74
C LEU A 451 -31.68 4.13 1.36
N LEU A 452 -31.17 3.32 0.45
CA LEU A 452 -30.83 3.72 -0.91
C LEU A 452 -32.06 3.85 -1.80
N GLY A 453 -33.08 3.02 -1.59
CA GLY A 453 -34.19 2.79 -2.56
C GLY A 453 -33.74 1.91 -3.72
N GLU A 454 -34.71 1.44 -4.50
CA GLU A 454 -34.46 0.40 -5.51
C GLU A 454 -33.52 0.84 -6.63
N ASP A 455 -33.66 2.07 -7.13
CA ASP A 455 -32.84 2.56 -8.26
C ASP A 455 -31.35 2.66 -7.86
N ALA A 456 -31.05 3.32 -6.75
CA ALA A 456 -29.68 3.45 -6.28
C ALA A 456 -29.10 2.09 -5.84
N PHE A 457 -29.92 1.23 -5.22
CA PHE A 457 -29.51 -0.14 -4.90
C PHE A 457 -29.13 -0.92 -6.17
N ALA A 458 -29.98 -0.92 -7.21
CA ALA A 458 -29.71 -1.60 -8.46
C ALA A 458 -28.41 -1.10 -9.12
N GLN A 459 -28.15 0.20 -9.06
CA GLN A 459 -26.95 0.84 -9.58
C GLN A 459 -25.67 0.33 -8.88
N TRP A 460 -25.63 0.35 -7.54
CA TRP A 460 -24.49 -0.17 -6.79
C TRP A 460 -24.34 -1.69 -6.92
N ASN A 461 -25.45 -2.42 -6.97
CA ASN A 461 -25.44 -3.87 -7.18
C ASN A 461 -24.84 -4.25 -8.54
N ALA A 462 -25.13 -3.48 -9.60
CA ALA A 462 -24.53 -3.66 -10.93
C ALA A 462 -23.01 -3.42 -10.95
N LEU A 463 -22.50 -2.63 -10.01
CA LEU A 463 -21.05 -2.42 -9.79
C LEU A 463 -20.43 -3.49 -8.88
N GLY A 464 -21.19 -4.50 -8.45
CA GLY A 464 -20.72 -5.54 -7.53
C GLY A 464 -20.52 -5.06 -6.10
N ALA A 465 -21.23 -4.03 -5.66
CA ALA A 465 -21.12 -3.52 -4.30
C ALA A 465 -21.73 -4.48 -3.27
N SER A 466 -21.08 -4.61 -2.11
CA SER A 466 -21.60 -5.32 -0.96
C SER A 466 -22.47 -4.40 -0.10
N PHE A 467 -23.60 -4.92 0.42
CA PHE A 467 -24.50 -4.19 1.30
C PHE A 467 -24.45 -4.78 2.69
N ILE A 468 -23.99 -4.02 3.67
CA ILE A 468 -23.67 -4.50 5.01
C ILE A 468 -24.54 -3.78 6.05
N ALA A 469 -25.38 -4.53 6.74
CA ALA A 469 -26.12 -4.05 7.92
C ALA A 469 -25.34 -4.40 9.19
N ILE A 470 -24.73 -3.41 9.82
CA ILE A 470 -23.94 -3.57 11.06
C ILE A 470 -24.88 -3.48 12.25
N ARG A 471 -24.79 -4.43 13.18
CA ARG A 471 -25.57 -4.51 14.40
C ARG A 471 -24.71 -4.77 15.64
N PRO A 472 -25.16 -4.41 16.85
CA PRO A 472 -24.58 -4.97 18.07
C PRO A 472 -24.60 -6.50 18.02
N LEU A 473 -23.56 -7.15 18.54
CA LEU A 473 -23.43 -8.63 18.48
C LEU A 473 -24.67 -9.35 19.00
N THR A 474 -25.28 -8.83 20.09
CA THR A 474 -26.48 -9.38 20.70
C THR A 474 -27.71 -9.38 19.78
N GLN A 475 -27.69 -8.58 18.73
CA GLN A 475 -28.78 -8.45 17.74
C GLN A 475 -28.46 -9.14 16.40
N LEU A 476 -27.36 -9.86 16.29
CA LEU A 476 -26.94 -10.53 15.05
C LEU A 476 -28.03 -11.45 14.50
N HIS A 477 -28.66 -12.23 15.34
CA HIS A 477 -29.71 -13.21 14.98
C HIS A 477 -31.14 -12.68 15.16
N TRP A 478 -31.29 -11.42 15.58
CA TRP A 478 -32.62 -10.84 15.80
C TRP A 478 -33.19 -10.32 14.47
N THR A 479 -34.42 -10.74 14.16
CA THR A 479 -35.19 -10.20 13.04
C THR A 479 -36.50 -9.66 13.59
N PRO A 480 -36.92 -8.42 13.24
CA PRO A 480 -38.19 -7.86 13.70
C PRO A 480 -39.36 -8.77 13.34
N PRO A 481 -40.37 -8.92 14.23
CA PRO A 481 -41.56 -9.71 13.94
C PRO A 481 -42.24 -9.26 12.65
N GLY A 482 -42.53 -10.20 11.75
CA GLY A 482 -43.19 -9.93 10.46
C GLY A 482 -42.25 -9.40 9.36
N GLN A 483 -40.96 -9.31 9.62
CA GLN A 483 -39.93 -9.00 8.59
C GLN A 483 -39.17 -10.27 8.21
N VAL A 484 -38.79 -10.35 6.94
CA VAL A 484 -37.83 -11.36 6.44
C VAL A 484 -36.52 -10.64 6.15
N ASP A 485 -35.41 -11.27 6.46
CA ASP A 485 -34.11 -10.70 6.11
C ASP A 485 -33.94 -10.56 4.60
N ASP A 486 -33.36 -9.45 4.19
CA ASP A 486 -33.06 -9.20 2.79
C ASP A 486 -31.83 -10.05 2.38
N PRO A 487 -31.97 -10.99 1.43
CA PRO A 487 -30.87 -11.86 1.02
C PRO A 487 -29.72 -11.10 0.34
N ALA A 488 -29.96 -9.88 -0.15
CA ALA A 488 -28.96 -9.03 -0.76
C ALA A 488 -28.16 -8.22 0.27
N VAL A 489 -28.50 -8.30 1.56
CA VAL A 489 -27.86 -7.55 2.64
C VAL A 489 -27.22 -8.50 3.65
N THR A 490 -25.91 -8.43 3.77
CA THR A 490 -25.19 -9.20 4.78
C THR A 490 -25.30 -8.52 6.15
N ILE A 491 -25.74 -9.28 7.15
CA ILE A 491 -25.82 -8.81 8.53
C ILE A 491 -24.52 -9.14 9.26
N VAL A 492 -23.94 -8.13 9.90
CA VAL A 492 -22.66 -8.22 10.64
C VAL A 492 -22.88 -7.83 12.09
N GLY A 493 -22.43 -8.65 13.02
CA GLY A 493 -22.40 -8.38 14.45
C GLY A 493 -21.05 -7.81 14.89
N ASP A 494 -21.09 -6.69 15.59
CA ASP A 494 -19.89 -6.04 16.14
C ASP A 494 -19.32 -6.87 17.30
N ARG A 495 -18.33 -7.73 17.03
CA ARG A 495 -17.77 -8.67 18.00
C ARG A 495 -16.96 -7.99 19.09
N THR A 496 -16.17 -6.98 18.72
CA THR A 496 -15.20 -6.32 19.60
C THR A 496 -15.73 -5.03 20.22
N GLY A 497 -16.88 -4.52 19.75
CA GLY A 497 -17.42 -3.22 20.11
C GLY A 497 -16.72 -2.03 19.45
N GLU A 498 -15.76 -2.29 18.58
CA GLU A 498 -15.01 -1.23 17.88
C GLU A 498 -15.85 -0.49 16.86
N LEU A 499 -16.75 -1.20 16.14
CA LEU A 499 -17.68 -0.55 15.21
C LEU A 499 -18.63 0.37 15.97
N LYS A 500 -19.21 -0.11 17.08
CA LYS A 500 -20.05 0.73 17.93
C LYS A 500 -19.29 1.96 18.39
N ALA A 501 -18.09 1.79 18.93
CA ALA A 501 -17.26 2.89 19.41
C ALA A 501 -16.87 3.85 18.27
N TRP A 502 -16.75 3.37 17.04
CA TRP A 502 -16.51 4.19 15.86
C TRP A 502 -17.76 5.01 15.51
N PHE A 503 -18.94 4.38 15.37
CA PHE A 503 -20.17 5.07 15.05
C PHE A 503 -20.66 6.01 16.16
N ASP A 504 -20.39 5.71 17.44
CA ASP A 504 -20.72 6.61 18.56
C ASP A 504 -19.93 7.94 18.51
N ARG A 505 -18.79 7.97 17.82
CA ARG A 505 -17.97 9.19 17.63
C ARG A 505 -18.35 10.00 16.41
N HIS A 506 -19.18 9.43 15.53
CA HIS A 506 -19.59 10.05 14.27
C HIS A 506 -21.10 10.16 14.21
N THR A 507 -21.62 11.21 13.59
CA THR A 507 -23.07 11.38 13.42
C THR A 507 -23.60 10.61 12.20
N GLU A 508 -22.68 10.24 11.32
CA GLU A 508 -22.96 9.52 10.08
C GLU A 508 -23.20 8.04 10.40
N SER A 509 -24.34 7.52 9.96
CA SER A 509 -24.73 6.12 10.15
C SER A 509 -24.66 5.28 8.87
N VAL A 510 -24.40 5.91 7.73
CA VAL A 510 -24.25 5.25 6.43
C VAL A 510 -22.90 5.64 5.82
N LEU A 511 -22.17 4.63 5.37
CA LEU A 511 -20.86 4.79 4.75
C LEU A 511 -20.83 4.14 3.37
N PHE A 512 -20.26 4.85 2.41
CA PHE A 512 -19.93 4.32 1.10
C PHE A 512 -18.43 4.07 1.05
N LEU A 513 -18.02 2.81 0.99
CA LEU A 513 -16.61 2.42 0.93
C LEU A 513 -16.20 2.12 -0.51
N ARG A 514 -15.04 2.63 -0.88
CA ARG A 514 -14.35 2.27 -2.13
C ARG A 514 -13.63 0.91 -1.98
N PRO A 515 -13.22 0.27 -3.09
CA PRO A 515 -12.44 -0.97 -3.05
C PRO A 515 -11.14 -0.85 -2.23
N ASP A 516 -10.49 0.33 -2.18
CA ASP A 516 -9.32 0.62 -1.34
C ASP A 516 -9.65 0.95 0.13
N ARG A 517 -10.91 0.69 0.55
CA ARG A 517 -11.42 0.93 1.91
C ARG A 517 -11.40 2.38 2.38
N CYS A 518 -11.17 3.32 1.47
CA CYS A 518 -11.43 4.72 1.77
C CYS A 518 -12.94 4.97 1.85
N ILE A 519 -13.37 5.74 2.84
CA ILE A 519 -14.75 6.23 2.97
C ILE A 519 -14.97 7.29 1.88
N ALA A 520 -15.63 6.88 0.78
CA ALA A 520 -15.93 7.78 -0.32
C ALA A 520 -16.95 8.85 0.06
N ALA A 521 -17.93 8.46 0.88
CA ALA A 521 -18.90 9.36 1.46
C ALA A 521 -19.42 8.79 2.79
N ALA A 522 -19.83 9.68 3.69
CA ALA A 522 -20.48 9.35 4.94
C ALA A 522 -21.66 10.29 5.15
N CYS A 523 -22.81 9.76 5.59
CA CYS A 523 -24.03 10.56 5.80
C CYS A 523 -24.96 9.97 6.86
N ILE A 524 -25.95 10.75 7.26
CA ILE A 524 -27.09 10.25 8.04
C ILE A 524 -28.02 9.42 7.14
N ALA A 525 -28.78 8.53 7.73
CA ALA A 525 -29.65 7.59 7.00
C ALA A 525 -30.60 8.27 6.01
N GLN A 526 -31.17 9.42 6.38
CA GLN A 526 -32.16 10.16 5.56
C GLN A 526 -31.57 10.75 4.27
N ARG A 527 -30.23 10.85 4.18
CA ARG A 527 -29.54 11.42 3.03
C ARG A 527 -28.85 10.37 2.15
N ALA A 528 -28.99 9.09 2.46
CA ALA A 528 -28.27 8.02 1.78
C ALA A 528 -28.47 8.04 0.26
N ALA A 529 -29.72 8.17 -0.21
CA ALA A 529 -30.02 8.20 -1.65
C ALA A 529 -29.45 9.45 -2.34
N GLU A 530 -29.55 10.64 -1.72
CA GLU A 530 -28.98 11.88 -2.25
C GLU A 530 -27.45 11.81 -2.37
N VAL A 531 -26.80 11.35 -1.30
CA VAL A 531 -25.32 11.25 -1.25
C VAL A 531 -24.86 10.18 -2.24
N SER A 532 -25.60 9.08 -2.39
CA SER A 532 -25.37 8.05 -3.41
C SER A 532 -25.32 8.64 -4.82
N ALA A 533 -26.35 9.43 -5.21
CA ALA A 533 -26.41 10.05 -6.53
C ALA A 533 -25.20 10.98 -6.78
N ARG A 534 -24.86 11.83 -5.81
CA ARG A 534 -23.68 12.70 -5.90
C ARG A 534 -22.36 11.92 -6.01
N LEU A 535 -22.27 10.79 -5.32
CA LEU A 535 -21.07 9.96 -5.36
C LEU A 535 -20.91 9.28 -6.73
N VAL A 536 -22.00 8.81 -7.32
CA VAL A 536 -22.01 8.26 -8.69
C VAL A 536 -21.51 9.29 -9.69
N ASP A 537 -21.93 10.56 -9.59
CA ASP A 537 -21.47 11.65 -10.44
C ASP A 537 -19.97 11.92 -10.25
N VAL A 538 -19.49 12.02 -9.01
CA VAL A 538 -18.06 12.28 -8.70
C VAL A 538 -17.16 11.13 -9.13
N LEU A 539 -17.62 9.88 -8.98
CA LEU A 539 -16.91 8.71 -9.47
C LEU A 539 -17.04 8.54 -11.00
N THR A 540 -17.83 9.41 -11.65
CA THR A 540 -18.08 9.37 -13.10
C THR A 540 -18.54 7.99 -13.57
N LEU A 541 -19.36 7.32 -12.74
CA LEU A 541 -19.82 5.96 -13.02
C LEU A 541 -20.80 5.95 -14.18
N THR A 542 -20.58 5.06 -15.13
CA THR A 542 -21.48 4.84 -16.26
C THR A 542 -22.43 3.70 -15.89
N VAL A 543 -23.68 4.04 -15.63
CA VAL A 543 -24.73 3.07 -15.36
C VAL A 543 -25.61 2.96 -16.59
N GLY A 544 -25.65 1.75 -17.21
CA GLY A 544 -26.58 1.41 -18.29
C GLY A 544 -26.03 1.62 -19.70
N GLY A 545 -24.88 1.06 -20.04
CA GLY A 545 -24.59 0.65 -21.42
C GLY A 545 -25.12 -0.77 -21.61
N ASP A 546 -25.89 -1.00 -22.67
CA ASP A 546 -26.48 -2.30 -23.07
C ASP A 546 -25.45 -3.45 -23.04
N ASN A 547 -25.22 -4.04 -21.89
CA ASN A 547 -24.70 -5.41 -21.79
C ASN A 547 -25.90 -6.35 -21.62
N ALA A 548 -26.55 -6.65 -22.77
CA ALA A 548 -27.68 -7.55 -22.85
C ALA A 548 -27.31 -9.04 -22.65
N ASP A 549 -26.10 -9.35 -22.24
CA ASP A 549 -25.66 -10.70 -21.88
C ASP A 549 -25.33 -10.74 -20.39
N GLY A 550 -26.25 -11.25 -19.59
CA GLY A 550 -26.20 -11.35 -18.13
C GLY A 550 -25.10 -12.26 -17.55
N THR A 551 -23.87 -12.15 -18.06
CA THR A 551 -22.68 -12.80 -17.52
C THR A 551 -21.67 -11.74 -17.06
N GLY A 552 -22.06 -10.93 -16.06
CA GLY A 552 -21.06 -10.24 -15.25
C GLY A 552 -20.18 -11.29 -14.57
N PRO A 553 -18.83 -11.08 -14.45
CA PRO A 553 -17.98 -12.04 -13.79
C PRO A 553 -18.46 -12.19 -12.34
N VAL A 554 -19.04 -13.34 -12.03
CA VAL A 554 -19.28 -13.75 -10.64
C VAL A 554 -17.90 -13.92 -10.01
N LEU A 555 -17.48 -12.96 -9.19
CA LEU A 555 -16.25 -13.04 -8.41
C LEU A 555 -16.37 -14.20 -7.43
N HIS A 556 -15.92 -15.38 -7.83
CA HIS A 556 -15.68 -16.48 -6.92
C HIS A 556 -14.45 -16.15 -6.10
N VAL A 557 -14.64 -15.76 -4.85
CA VAL A 557 -13.59 -15.86 -3.83
C VAL A 557 -13.28 -17.36 -3.70
N PRO A 558 -12.03 -17.82 -3.93
CA PRO A 558 -11.67 -19.19 -3.61
C PRO A 558 -11.87 -19.38 -2.11
N GLN A 559 -12.76 -20.29 -1.72
CA GLN A 559 -12.83 -20.74 -0.33
C GLN A 559 -11.50 -21.43 0.02
N PRO A 560 -10.94 -21.18 1.21
CA PRO A 560 -9.77 -21.92 1.67
C PRO A 560 -10.09 -23.42 1.60
N ALA A 561 -9.16 -24.20 1.03
CA ALA A 561 -9.29 -25.64 0.94
C ALA A 561 -9.56 -26.20 2.34
N ALA A 562 -10.67 -26.91 2.52
CA ALA A 562 -10.97 -27.62 3.74
C ALA A 562 -9.83 -28.63 3.99
N GLU A 563 -9.12 -28.46 5.08
CA GLU A 563 -8.15 -29.47 5.57
C GLU A 563 -8.87 -30.82 5.68
N SER A 564 -8.47 -31.76 4.82
CA SER A 564 -8.89 -33.15 4.95
C SER A 564 -8.33 -33.68 6.25
N ALA A 565 -9.20 -33.91 7.22
CA ALA A 565 -8.87 -34.63 8.44
C ALA A 565 -8.27 -36.01 8.07
N GLY A 566 -6.94 -36.11 8.10
CA GLY A 566 -6.20 -37.34 7.96
C GLY A 566 -6.43 -38.20 9.20
N THR A 567 -7.21 -39.24 9.07
CA THR A 567 -7.25 -40.36 10.03
C THR A 567 -5.92 -41.08 10.00
N THR A 568 -5.22 -41.05 11.12
CA THR A 568 -4.07 -41.88 11.42
C THR A 568 -4.56 -43.28 11.86
N PRO A 569 -3.86 -44.39 11.49
CA PRO A 569 -3.77 -45.53 12.37
C PRO A 569 -2.56 -45.44 13.31
#